data_142aac00b3da568941753fd0d51baf8a
#
_entry.id   142aac00b3da568941753fd0d51baf8a
#
_cell.length_a   1.000
_cell.length_b   1.000
_cell.length_c   1.000
_cell.angle_alpha   90.00
_cell.angle_beta   90.00
_cell.angle_gamma   90.00
#
_symmetry.space_group_name_H-M   'P 1'
#
loop_
_entity.id
_entity.type
_entity.pdbx_description
1 polymer ?
#
loop_
_entity_poly.entity_id
_entity_poly.type
_entity_poly.pdbx_seq_one_letter_code
_entity_poly.pdbx_strand_id
1 'polypeptide(L)'
;MRPATLAELTGEHGEQPPDSGGFTSFEDFMSMYRVAARLVRNGPRENLLRLVRGVVEDAAADGAVWIEPQVNPLTYEDDPGAALDLLDTVIDEGRHAAARLGIGFGVLLYARRNADPSEAARTARLASQRAGNGVVSFGLTGDEAQYAPEPFAHAFTIARDAGLIPARHAGELAGPASVRAAFDVLGARRIAHGVRAIEDLALVVRLAAEGVVLDVCPTSNAALGVVKSLSVHPLPLLLQGGIRCTLNADDPLPFGPGLLDEYETARTTFALTDPQLAAIALTSVESSGAPRATVEDSVTRIADWLNSPD
;
A
#
# COMPACT_ATOMS: atom_id res chain seq x y z
N MET A 1 -7.72 -9.96 0.69
CA MET A 1 -8.54 -11.24 0.79
C MET A 1 -9.99 -10.85 0.94
N ARG A 2 -10.89 -11.45 0.21
CA ARG A 2 -12.34 -11.23 0.37
C ARG A 2 -12.86 -11.88 1.66
N PRO A 3 -13.86 -11.28 2.35
CA PRO A 3 -14.46 -11.88 3.55
C PRO A 3 -14.96 -13.32 3.33
N ALA A 4 -15.57 -13.60 2.18
CA ALA A 4 -16.00 -14.95 1.81
C ALA A 4 -14.82 -15.93 1.72
N THR A 5 -13.72 -15.54 1.10
CA THR A 5 -12.50 -16.36 1.01
C THR A 5 -11.91 -16.62 2.39
N LEU A 6 -11.87 -15.60 3.26
CA LEU A 6 -11.42 -15.79 4.63
C LEU A 6 -12.31 -16.78 5.39
N ALA A 7 -13.64 -16.64 5.29
CA ALA A 7 -14.59 -17.53 5.93
C ALA A 7 -14.47 -18.98 5.45
N GLU A 8 -14.24 -19.21 4.15
CA GLU A 8 -13.97 -20.54 3.61
C GLU A 8 -12.68 -21.13 4.18
N LEU A 9 -11.57 -20.37 4.12
CA LEU A 9 -10.27 -20.85 4.61
C LEU A 9 -10.27 -21.09 6.12
N THR A 10 -10.92 -20.24 6.92
CA THR A 10 -11.05 -20.47 8.36
C THR A 10 -11.90 -21.69 8.66
N GLY A 11 -13.01 -21.89 7.93
CA GLY A 11 -13.85 -23.09 8.04
C GLY A 11 -13.10 -24.37 7.68
N GLU A 12 -12.29 -24.37 6.63
CA GLU A 12 -11.44 -25.51 6.23
C GLU A 12 -10.39 -25.87 7.32
N HIS A 13 -9.94 -24.88 8.10
CA HIS A 13 -8.98 -25.07 9.18
C HIS A 13 -9.61 -25.20 10.58
N GLY A 14 -10.95 -25.17 10.69
CA GLY A 14 -11.67 -25.24 11.96
C GLY A 14 -11.51 -24.00 12.85
N GLU A 15 -11.11 -22.88 12.27
CA GLU A 15 -11.01 -21.59 12.95
C GLU A 15 -12.28 -20.76 12.70
N GLN A 16 -12.55 -19.80 13.57
CA GLN A 16 -13.57 -18.78 13.31
C GLN A 16 -12.95 -17.58 12.60
N PRO A 17 -13.63 -16.98 11.60
CA PRO A 17 -13.17 -15.74 11.01
C PRO A 17 -13.10 -14.67 12.09
N PRO A 18 -12.05 -13.82 12.10
CA PRO A 18 -11.96 -12.71 13.04
C PRO A 18 -13.13 -11.74 12.84
N ASP A 19 -13.59 -11.15 13.94
CA ASP A 19 -14.64 -10.13 13.89
C ASP A 19 -14.08 -8.85 13.25
N SER A 20 -14.73 -8.37 12.20
CA SER A 20 -14.43 -7.11 11.51
C SER A 20 -15.20 -5.91 12.10
N GLY A 21 -15.78 -6.06 13.30
CA GLY A 21 -16.66 -5.08 13.95
C GLY A 21 -16.02 -3.78 14.43
N GLY A 22 -14.81 -3.47 14.01
CA GLY A 22 -14.04 -2.29 14.37
C GLY A 22 -12.82 -2.63 15.25
N PHE A 23 -11.80 -1.80 15.17
CA PHE A 23 -10.56 -2.00 15.93
C PHE A 23 -10.52 -1.01 17.10
N THR A 24 -10.10 -1.49 18.28
CA THR A 24 -9.87 -0.67 19.45
C THR A 24 -8.40 -0.24 19.55
N SER A 25 -7.53 -0.90 18.77
CA SER A 25 -6.09 -0.66 18.74
C SER A 25 -5.46 -1.20 17.47
N PHE A 26 -4.25 -0.73 17.15
CA PHE A 26 -3.42 -1.31 16.10
C PHE A 26 -3.10 -2.79 16.34
N GLU A 27 -2.98 -3.23 17.61
CA GLU A 27 -2.74 -4.65 17.94
C GLU A 27 -3.97 -5.53 17.61
N ASP A 28 -5.18 -5.02 17.77
CA ASP A 28 -6.41 -5.73 17.35
C ASP A 28 -6.41 -5.95 15.83
N PHE A 29 -6.09 -4.91 15.07
CA PHE A 29 -5.89 -5.01 13.61
C PHE A 29 -4.83 -6.05 13.26
N MET A 30 -3.66 -5.98 13.89
CA MET A 30 -2.57 -6.92 13.65
C MET A 30 -2.93 -8.35 14.03
N SER A 31 -3.81 -8.57 15.01
CA SER A 31 -4.25 -9.91 15.38
C SER A 31 -5.07 -10.57 14.28
N MET A 32 -5.95 -9.83 13.62
CA MET A 32 -6.69 -10.30 12.44
C MET A 32 -5.76 -10.59 11.26
N TYR A 33 -4.81 -9.69 11.00
CA TYR A 33 -3.81 -9.88 9.95
C TYR A 33 -3.01 -11.18 10.15
N ARG A 34 -2.62 -11.49 11.41
CA ARG A 34 -1.91 -12.74 11.76
C ARG A 34 -2.74 -13.99 11.51
N VAL A 35 -4.07 -13.95 11.68
CA VAL A 35 -4.94 -15.09 11.32
C VAL A 35 -4.84 -15.37 9.83
N ALA A 36 -5.05 -14.35 8.99
CA ALA A 36 -4.95 -14.49 7.54
C ALA A 36 -3.57 -15.00 7.10
N ALA A 37 -2.48 -14.46 7.69
CA ALA A 37 -1.12 -14.90 7.39
C ALA A 37 -0.87 -16.37 7.77
N ARG A 38 -1.42 -16.85 8.91
CA ARG A 38 -1.30 -18.27 9.32
C ARG A 38 -2.03 -19.21 8.37
N LEU A 39 -3.22 -18.85 7.91
CA LEU A 39 -3.99 -19.65 6.97
C LEU A 39 -3.26 -19.87 5.64
N VAL A 40 -2.51 -18.86 5.21
CA VAL A 40 -1.67 -18.97 4.01
C VAL A 40 -0.39 -19.78 4.31
N ARG A 41 0.33 -19.47 5.39
CA ARG A 41 1.59 -20.13 5.75
C ARG A 41 1.42 -21.62 6.02
N ASN A 42 0.35 -22.02 6.69
CA ASN A 42 0.09 -23.40 7.10
C ASN A 42 -0.80 -24.17 6.12
N GLY A 43 -1.40 -23.48 5.15
CA GLY A 43 -2.27 -24.07 4.15
C GLY A 43 -1.56 -24.44 2.85
N PRO A 44 -2.28 -25.04 1.91
CA PRO A 44 -1.74 -25.33 0.59
C PRO A 44 -1.39 -24.03 -0.15
N ARG A 45 -0.39 -24.09 -1.03
CA ARG A 45 0.03 -22.95 -1.88
C ARG A 45 -1.13 -22.31 -2.66
N GLU A 46 -2.15 -23.10 -2.99
CA GLU A 46 -3.37 -22.61 -3.65
C GLU A 46 -4.08 -21.52 -2.84
N ASN A 47 -4.01 -21.52 -1.51
CA ASN A 47 -4.59 -20.44 -0.69
C ASN A 47 -3.95 -19.09 -1.02
N LEU A 48 -2.61 -19.04 -1.15
CA LEU A 48 -1.91 -17.82 -1.57
C LEU A 48 -2.32 -17.39 -2.98
N LEU A 49 -2.43 -18.33 -3.92
CA LEU A 49 -2.85 -18.01 -5.29
C LEU A 49 -4.28 -17.47 -5.33
N ARG A 50 -5.19 -18.02 -4.54
CA ARG A 50 -6.57 -17.49 -4.38
C ARG A 50 -6.56 -16.06 -3.85
N LEU A 51 -5.66 -15.74 -2.88
CA LEU A 51 -5.52 -14.39 -2.37
C LEU A 51 -5.04 -13.42 -3.45
N VAL A 52 -4.00 -13.80 -4.18
CA VAL A 52 -3.44 -12.96 -5.26
C VAL A 52 -4.51 -12.67 -6.31
N ARG A 53 -5.23 -13.70 -6.77
CA ARG A 53 -6.34 -13.52 -7.72
C ARG A 53 -7.42 -12.59 -7.18
N GLY A 54 -7.87 -12.83 -5.94
CA GLY A 54 -8.91 -12.01 -5.31
C GLY A 54 -8.53 -10.54 -5.19
N VAL A 55 -7.29 -10.23 -4.81
CA VAL A 55 -6.80 -8.84 -4.72
C VAL A 55 -6.81 -8.17 -6.10
N VAL A 56 -6.38 -8.88 -7.15
CA VAL A 56 -6.39 -8.34 -8.53
C VAL A 56 -7.81 -8.16 -9.05
N GLU A 57 -8.71 -9.11 -8.77
CA GLU A 57 -10.12 -9.03 -9.16
C GLU A 57 -10.85 -7.86 -8.49
N ASP A 58 -10.59 -7.63 -7.20
CA ASP A 58 -11.17 -6.51 -6.45
C ASP A 58 -10.66 -5.18 -7.00
N ALA A 59 -9.36 -5.04 -7.24
CA ALA A 59 -8.79 -3.84 -7.84
C ALA A 59 -9.36 -3.53 -9.23
N ALA A 60 -9.53 -4.56 -10.07
CA ALA A 60 -10.11 -4.39 -11.39
C ALA A 60 -11.60 -3.98 -11.32
N ALA A 61 -12.36 -4.55 -10.39
CA ALA A 61 -13.75 -4.20 -10.16
C ALA A 61 -13.92 -2.73 -9.70
N ASP A 62 -12.96 -2.23 -8.94
CA ASP A 62 -12.88 -0.83 -8.49
C ASP A 62 -12.33 0.13 -9.55
N GLY A 63 -12.05 -0.34 -10.76
CA GLY A 63 -11.58 0.49 -11.86
C GLY A 63 -10.08 0.82 -11.84
N ALA A 64 -9.29 0.15 -11.01
CA ALA A 64 -7.85 0.30 -11.02
C ALA A 64 -7.26 -0.19 -12.37
N VAL A 65 -6.26 0.53 -12.88
CA VAL A 65 -5.53 0.14 -14.11
C VAL A 65 -4.20 -0.51 -13.81
N TRP A 66 -3.73 -0.35 -12.57
CA TRP A 66 -2.47 -0.91 -12.05
C TRP A 66 -2.60 -1.14 -10.55
N ILE A 67 -2.06 -2.25 -10.06
CA ILE A 67 -2.03 -2.56 -8.63
C ILE A 67 -0.64 -3.00 -8.17
N GLU A 68 -0.25 -2.58 -6.96
CA GLU A 68 1.00 -2.92 -6.29
C GLU A 68 0.72 -3.52 -4.89
N PRO A 69 0.25 -4.78 -4.78
CA PRO A 69 0.03 -5.36 -3.47
C PRO A 69 1.35 -5.54 -2.71
N GLN A 70 1.27 -5.40 -1.39
CA GLN A 70 2.41 -5.57 -0.51
C GLN A 70 2.58 -7.04 -0.12
N VAL A 71 3.80 -7.56 -0.24
CA VAL A 71 4.14 -8.91 0.18
C VAL A 71 5.54 -9.00 0.78
N ASN A 72 5.71 -9.87 1.75
CA ASN A 72 7.04 -10.29 2.21
C ASN A 72 7.11 -11.82 2.16
N PRO A 73 7.76 -12.42 1.16
CA PRO A 73 7.87 -13.87 1.03
C PRO A 73 8.53 -14.55 2.23
N LEU A 74 9.46 -13.87 2.92
CA LEU A 74 10.11 -14.37 4.13
C LEU A 74 9.16 -14.48 5.34
N THR A 75 7.92 -13.99 5.23
CA THR A 75 6.87 -14.27 6.22
C THR A 75 6.34 -15.70 6.09
N TYR A 76 6.44 -16.28 4.91
CA TYR A 76 5.89 -17.60 4.58
C TYR A 76 6.97 -18.68 4.46
N GLU A 77 8.17 -18.31 4.00
CA GLU A 77 9.29 -19.21 3.75
C GLU A 77 10.55 -18.68 4.42
N ASP A 78 11.17 -19.51 5.27
CA ASP A 78 12.39 -19.13 5.99
C ASP A 78 13.65 -19.26 5.11
N ASP A 79 13.63 -20.18 4.14
CA ASP A 79 14.70 -20.38 3.16
C ASP A 79 14.64 -19.30 2.05
N PRO A 80 15.73 -18.57 1.79
CA PRO A 80 15.74 -17.52 0.77
C PRO A 80 15.45 -18.01 -0.65
N GLY A 81 15.82 -19.24 -1.00
CA GLY A 81 15.53 -19.83 -2.31
C GLY A 81 14.04 -20.12 -2.45
N ALA A 82 13.42 -20.77 -1.45
CA ALA A 82 11.99 -21.03 -1.40
C ALA A 82 11.18 -19.73 -1.38
N ALA A 83 11.66 -18.70 -0.67
CA ALA A 83 11.04 -17.38 -0.65
C ALA A 83 11.08 -16.70 -2.04
N LEU A 84 12.16 -16.88 -2.80
CA LEU A 84 12.27 -16.36 -4.15
C LEU A 84 11.31 -17.10 -5.11
N ASP A 85 11.22 -18.42 -5.02
CA ASP A 85 10.28 -19.23 -5.80
C ASP A 85 8.81 -18.88 -5.48
N LEU A 86 8.54 -18.57 -4.21
CA LEU A 86 7.23 -18.08 -3.79
C LEU A 86 6.92 -16.71 -4.38
N LEU A 87 7.90 -15.80 -4.37
CA LEU A 87 7.77 -14.47 -4.99
C LEU A 87 7.48 -14.59 -6.49
N ASP A 88 8.22 -15.44 -7.20
CA ASP A 88 8.00 -15.68 -8.62
C ASP A 88 6.58 -16.20 -8.87
N THR A 89 6.09 -17.11 -8.04
CA THR A 89 4.71 -17.61 -8.11
C THR A 89 3.68 -16.50 -7.91
N VAL A 90 3.88 -15.61 -6.95
CA VAL A 90 3.00 -14.44 -6.70
C VAL A 90 2.99 -13.50 -7.90
N ILE A 91 4.16 -13.21 -8.46
CA ILE A 91 4.29 -12.34 -9.63
C ILE A 91 3.59 -12.94 -10.86
N ASP A 92 3.82 -14.22 -11.14
CA ASP A 92 3.25 -14.90 -12.29
C ASP A 92 1.71 -15.00 -12.18
N GLU A 93 1.19 -15.41 -11.04
CA GLU A 93 -0.25 -15.48 -10.80
C GLU A 93 -0.92 -14.10 -10.87
N GLY A 94 -0.30 -13.09 -10.23
CA GLY A 94 -0.81 -11.73 -10.28
C GLY A 94 -0.86 -11.17 -11.69
N ARG A 95 0.18 -11.37 -12.49
CA ARG A 95 0.23 -10.96 -13.91
C ARG A 95 -0.80 -11.69 -14.76
N HIS A 96 -0.97 -13.01 -14.56
CA HIS A 96 -1.98 -13.79 -15.26
C HIS A 96 -3.40 -13.32 -14.93
N ALA A 97 -3.70 -13.09 -13.65
CA ALA A 97 -4.99 -12.56 -13.23
C ALA A 97 -5.24 -11.16 -13.80
N ALA A 98 -4.25 -10.26 -13.70
CA ALA A 98 -4.33 -8.91 -14.19
C ALA A 98 -4.53 -8.83 -15.71
N ALA A 99 -3.78 -9.62 -16.48
CA ALA A 99 -3.91 -9.68 -17.94
C ALA A 99 -5.32 -10.09 -18.40
N ARG A 100 -5.97 -11.02 -17.68
CA ARG A 100 -7.36 -11.41 -17.98
C ARG A 100 -8.38 -10.30 -17.75
N LEU A 101 -8.05 -9.35 -16.86
CA LEU A 101 -8.95 -8.27 -16.46
C LEU A 101 -8.58 -6.92 -17.10
N GLY A 102 -7.53 -6.90 -17.92
CA GLY A 102 -7.09 -5.70 -18.63
C GLY A 102 -6.40 -4.67 -17.75
N ILE A 103 -5.85 -5.09 -16.59
CA ILE A 103 -5.06 -4.22 -15.70
C ILE A 103 -3.61 -4.69 -15.62
N GLY A 104 -2.74 -3.87 -15.02
CA GLY A 104 -1.36 -4.26 -14.77
C GLY A 104 -1.10 -4.63 -13.31
N PHE A 105 0.05 -5.29 -13.07
CA PHE A 105 0.42 -5.83 -11.75
C PHE A 105 1.92 -5.68 -11.51
N GLY A 106 2.27 -5.11 -10.37
CA GLY A 106 3.59 -5.11 -9.77
C GLY A 106 3.50 -5.47 -8.29
N VAL A 107 4.64 -5.72 -7.65
CA VAL A 107 4.70 -6.09 -6.24
C VAL A 107 5.55 -5.06 -5.48
N LEU A 108 5.07 -4.64 -4.32
CA LEU A 108 5.84 -3.95 -3.32
C LEU A 108 6.33 -4.98 -2.27
N LEU A 109 7.64 -5.22 -2.18
CA LEU A 109 8.18 -5.99 -1.06
C LEU A 109 8.38 -5.09 0.16
N TYR A 110 8.04 -5.59 1.35
CA TYR A 110 8.21 -4.81 2.57
C TYR A 110 9.08 -5.52 3.62
N ALA A 111 9.85 -4.74 4.36
CA ALA A 111 10.48 -5.15 5.60
C ALA A 111 9.55 -4.84 6.78
N ARG A 112 9.72 -5.59 7.89
CA ARG A 112 8.97 -5.41 9.13
C ARG A 112 9.78 -4.61 10.14
N ARG A 113 9.19 -3.58 10.76
CA ARG A 113 9.85 -2.74 11.77
C ARG A 113 10.22 -3.51 13.04
N ASN A 114 9.43 -4.52 13.40
CA ASN A 114 9.66 -5.35 14.58
C ASN A 114 10.63 -6.54 14.34
N ALA A 115 11.21 -6.63 13.15
CA ALA A 115 12.22 -7.63 12.81
C ALA A 115 13.64 -7.05 12.97
N ASP A 116 14.62 -7.93 13.00
CA ASP A 116 16.03 -7.51 13.00
C ASP A 116 16.37 -6.76 11.69
N PRO A 117 17.11 -5.65 11.72
CA PRO A 117 17.49 -4.91 10.51
C PRO A 117 18.24 -5.76 9.46
N SER A 118 18.90 -6.83 9.86
CA SER A 118 19.53 -7.79 8.91
C SER A 118 18.50 -8.56 8.10
N GLU A 119 17.31 -8.83 8.65
CA GLU A 119 16.18 -9.43 7.92
C GLU A 119 15.68 -8.45 6.83
N ALA A 120 15.56 -7.16 7.16
CA ALA A 120 15.21 -6.16 6.18
C ALA A 120 16.22 -6.08 5.03
N ALA A 121 17.51 -6.18 5.30
CA ALA A 121 18.54 -6.24 4.27
C ALA A 121 18.45 -7.53 3.43
N ARG A 122 18.04 -8.67 4.02
CA ARG A 122 17.75 -9.91 3.25
C ARG A 122 16.54 -9.73 2.34
N THR A 123 15.46 -9.13 2.86
CA THR A 123 14.26 -8.81 2.06
C THR A 123 14.58 -7.87 0.91
N ALA A 124 15.40 -6.84 1.13
CA ALA A 124 15.82 -5.91 0.09
C ALA A 124 16.67 -6.62 -1.01
N ARG A 125 17.56 -7.52 -0.62
CA ARG A 125 18.32 -8.33 -1.59
C ARG A 125 17.43 -9.27 -2.40
N LEU A 126 16.40 -9.86 -1.78
CA LEU A 126 15.41 -10.68 -2.46
C LEU A 126 14.61 -9.82 -3.47
N ALA A 127 14.14 -8.63 -3.07
CA ALA A 127 13.47 -7.68 -3.92
C ALA A 127 14.33 -7.26 -5.13
N SER A 128 15.62 -7.01 -4.90
CA SER A 128 16.57 -6.61 -5.93
C SER A 128 16.74 -7.65 -7.05
N GLN A 129 16.57 -8.93 -6.74
CA GLN A 129 16.65 -10.01 -7.74
C GLN A 129 15.49 -9.99 -8.76
N ARG A 130 14.41 -9.28 -8.45
CA ARG A 130 13.22 -9.14 -9.30
C ARG A 130 12.89 -7.68 -9.61
N ALA A 131 13.79 -6.76 -9.31
CA ALA A 131 13.64 -5.35 -9.65
C ALA A 131 13.45 -5.19 -11.17
N GLY A 132 12.40 -4.45 -11.57
CA GLY A 132 11.99 -4.32 -12.98
C GLY A 132 11.38 -5.58 -13.60
N ASN A 133 11.38 -6.70 -12.89
CA ASN A 133 10.75 -7.95 -13.32
C ASN A 133 9.69 -8.43 -12.30
N GLY A 134 8.74 -7.56 -11.99
CA GLY A 134 7.61 -7.84 -11.11
C GLY A 134 7.68 -7.07 -9.79
N VAL A 135 8.85 -6.90 -9.20
CA VAL A 135 9.03 -6.04 -8.03
C VAL A 135 9.32 -4.61 -8.49
N VAL A 136 8.54 -3.66 -7.99
CA VAL A 136 8.60 -2.25 -8.38
C VAL A 136 8.96 -1.33 -7.22
N SER A 137 8.64 -1.71 -6.00
CA SER A 137 8.81 -0.88 -4.80
C SER A 137 9.35 -1.68 -3.63
N PHE A 138 9.95 -0.98 -2.65
CA PHE A 138 10.40 -1.55 -1.39
C PHE A 138 9.87 -0.72 -0.22
N GLY A 139 9.21 -1.38 0.75
CA GLY A 139 8.49 -0.77 1.84
C GLY A 139 9.01 -1.12 3.24
N LEU A 140 8.45 -0.45 4.24
CA LEU A 140 8.65 -0.72 5.66
C LEU A 140 7.30 -0.62 6.36
N THR A 141 6.86 -1.69 7.05
CA THR A 141 5.57 -1.78 7.73
C THR A 141 5.72 -2.13 9.21
N GLY A 142 4.62 -2.07 9.96
CA GLY A 142 4.57 -2.39 11.37
C GLY A 142 4.49 -1.17 12.27
N ASP A 143 4.52 -1.37 13.60
CA ASP A 143 4.27 -0.32 14.58
C ASP A 143 5.31 0.81 14.50
N GLU A 144 4.88 1.89 13.88
CA GLU A 144 5.70 3.09 13.66
C GLU A 144 6.01 3.82 14.97
N ALA A 145 5.12 3.74 15.96
CA ALA A 145 5.30 4.43 17.22
C ALA A 145 6.38 3.77 18.10
N GLN A 146 6.58 2.47 17.95
CA GLN A 146 7.56 1.71 18.74
C GLN A 146 8.92 1.57 18.04
N TYR A 147 8.96 1.58 16.69
CA TYR A 147 10.16 1.23 15.92
C TYR A 147 10.55 2.33 14.95
N ALA A 148 11.64 3.02 15.27
CA ALA A 148 12.21 4.07 14.44
C ALA A 148 12.73 3.53 13.08
N PRO A 149 12.75 4.34 12.01
CA PRO A 149 13.15 3.89 10.68
C PRO A 149 14.66 3.80 10.45
N GLU A 150 15.50 4.49 11.23
CA GLU A 150 16.93 4.63 11.00
C GLU A 150 17.69 3.30 10.87
N PRO A 151 17.40 2.24 11.67
CA PRO A 151 18.09 0.96 11.56
C PRO A 151 17.92 0.29 10.18
N PHE A 152 16.91 0.68 9.43
CA PHE A 152 16.58 0.09 8.11
C PHE A 152 17.22 0.80 6.92
N ALA A 153 18.02 1.88 7.16
CA ALA A 153 18.64 2.68 6.09
C ALA A 153 19.46 1.85 5.10
N HIS A 154 20.21 0.85 5.58
CA HIS A 154 20.98 -0.05 4.72
C HIS A 154 20.11 -0.86 3.76
N ALA A 155 18.97 -1.39 4.22
CA ALA A 155 18.02 -2.12 3.36
C ALA A 155 17.46 -1.22 2.24
N PHE A 156 17.13 0.03 2.58
CA PHE A 156 16.64 1.00 1.59
C PHE A 156 17.73 1.46 0.61
N THR A 157 18.99 1.46 1.01
CA THR A 157 20.11 1.70 0.08
C THR A 157 20.19 0.56 -0.95
N ILE A 158 20.15 -0.71 -0.50
CA ILE A 158 20.14 -1.88 -1.41
C ILE A 158 18.98 -1.79 -2.40
N ALA A 159 17.77 -1.47 -1.93
CA ALA A 159 16.58 -1.39 -2.77
C ALA A 159 16.68 -0.25 -3.83
N ARG A 160 17.13 0.95 -3.42
CA ARG A 160 17.33 2.08 -4.33
C ARG A 160 18.39 1.80 -5.38
N ASP A 161 19.51 1.19 -4.98
CA ASP A 161 20.59 0.84 -5.91
C ASP A 161 20.13 -0.17 -6.98
N ALA A 162 19.11 -0.97 -6.65
CA ALA A 162 18.42 -1.85 -7.60
C ALA A 162 17.32 -1.16 -8.43
N GLY A 163 17.08 0.14 -8.23
CA GLY A 163 16.06 0.90 -8.96
C GLY A 163 14.63 0.77 -8.42
N LEU A 164 14.43 0.20 -7.22
CA LEU A 164 13.13 0.09 -6.59
C LEU A 164 12.68 1.43 -5.99
N ILE A 165 11.38 1.73 -6.09
CA ILE A 165 10.76 2.92 -5.50
C ILE A 165 10.72 2.75 -3.97
N PRO A 166 11.32 3.67 -3.18
CA PRO A 166 11.20 3.62 -1.72
C PRO A 166 9.80 4.08 -1.30
N ALA A 167 8.94 3.14 -0.87
CA ALA A 167 7.58 3.39 -0.42
C ALA A 167 7.40 2.80 0.98
N ARG A 168 7.04 3.62 1.98
CA ARG A 168 6.97 3.15 3.36
C ARG A 168 5.91 3.85 4.18
N HIS A 169 5.45 3.16 5.25
CA HIS A 169 4.56 3.74 6.24
C HIS A 169 5.31 4.75 7.11
N ALA A 170 4.81 5.97 7.19
CA ALA A 170 5.26 6.99 8.12
C ALA A 170 4.18 8.06 8.28
N GLY A 171 4.04 8.64 9.47
CA GLY A 171 3.02 9.66 9.73
C GLY A 171 1.61 9.10 9.80
N GLU A 172 1.46 7.87 10.21
CA GLU A 172 0.24 7.18 10.58
C GLU A 172 0.14 7.12 12.11
N LEU A 173 0.84 6.17 12.72
CA LEU A 173 0.84 5.99 14.19
C LEU A 173 1.81 6.94 14.90
N ALA A 174 2.81 7.48 14.21
CA ALA A 174 3.74 8.48 14.73
C ALA A 174 3.59 9.82 13.99
N GLY A 175 4.07 10.91 14.63
CA GLY A 175 3.91 12.26 14.13
C GLY A 175 4.90 12.67 13.03
N PRO A 176 5.02 13.99 12.74
CA PRO A 176 5.84 14.54 11.65
C PRO A 176 7.30 14.12 11.67
N ALA A 177 7.87 13.85 12.86
CA ALA A 177 9.25 13.38 12.99
C ALA A 177 9.51 12.07 12.25
N SER A 178 8.53 11.14 12.24
CA SER A 178 8.62 9.89 11.50
C SER A 178 8.56 10.12 9.98
N VAL A 179 7.69 11.01 9.52
CA VAL A 179 7.63 11.42 8.11
C VAL A 179 8.97 12.05 7.68
N ARG A 180 9.53 12.91 8.51
CA ARG A 180 10.85 13.53 8.28
C ARG A 180 11.96 12.50 8.18
N ALA A 181 12.04 11.57 9.13
CA ALA A 181 13.01 10.49 9.10
C ALA A 181 12.83 9.57 7.89
N ALA A 182 11.58 9.29 7.53
CA ALA A 182 11.25 8.56 6.31
C ALA A 182 11.84 9.23 5.06
N PHE A 183 11.70 10.52 4.92
CA PHE A 183 12.23 11.29 3.80
C PHE A 183 13.75 11.44 3.88
N ASP A 184 14.29 11.92 5.01
CA ASP A 184 15.69 12.29 5.15
C ASP A 184 16.65 11.10 5.22
N VAL A 185 16.27 10.04 5.96
CA VAL A 185 17.15 8.91 6.24
C VAL A 185 16.97 7.80 5.19
N LEU A 186 15.72 7.48 4.86
CA LEU A 186 15.45 6.37 3.97
C LEU A 186 15.24 6.80 2.51
N GLY A 187 15.19 8.11 2.22
CA GLY A 187 15.05 8.65 0.86
C GLY A 187 13.68 8.39 0.24
N ALA A 188 12.59 8.44 1.06
CA ALA A 188 11.24 8.20 0.56
C ALA A 188 10.86 9.15 -0.57
N ARG A 189 10.31 8.61 -1.62
CA ARG A 189 9.60 9.36 -2.66
C ARG A 189 8.10 9.15 -2.60
N ARG A 190 7.68 8.00 -2.04
CA ARG A 190 6.29 7.71 -1.66
C ARG A 190 6.26 7.38 -0.17
N ILE A 191 5.26 7.90 0.53
CA ILE A 191 5.06 7.66 1.96
C ILE A 191 3.62 7.16 2.13
N ALA A 192 3.46 5.92 2.57
CA ALA A 192 2.15 5.39 2.89
C ALA A 192 1.60 6.14 4.11
N HIS A 193 0.33 6.53 4.01
CA HIS A 193 -0.39 7.46 4.87
C HIS A 193 0.20 8.88 4.86
N GLY A 194 1.19 9.18 5.67
CA GLY A 194 1.84 10.49 5.74
C GLY A 194 0.95 11.59 6.31
N VAL A 195 -0.27 11.28 6.75
CA VAL A 195 -1.32 12.26 7.06
C VAL A 195 -0.97 13.17 8.23
N ARG A 196 -0.16 12.69 9.16
CA ARG A 196 0.30 13.48 10.31
C ARG A 196 1.41 14.47 9.98
N ALA A 197 1.91 14.50 8.72
CA ALA A 197 2.77 15.59 8.25
C ALA A 197 2.10 16.95 8.40
N ILE A 198 0.76 17.02 8.37
CA ILE A 198 -0.02 18.26 8.56
C ILE A 198 0.23 18.94 9.91
N GLU A 199 0.71 18.21 10.91
CA GLU A 199 1.04 18.75 12.24
C GLU A 199 2.31 19.65 12.21
N ASP A 200 3.07 19.64 11.09
CA ASP A 200 4.27 20.48 10.87
C ASP A 200 4.20 21.12 9.47
N LEU A 201 3.75 22.36 9.41
CA LEU A 201 3.58 23.08 8.15
C LEU A 201 4.91 23.30 7.39
N ALA A 202 6.04 23.42 8.11
CA ALA A 202 7.34 23.52 7.45
C ALA A 202 7.72 22.21 6.75
N LEU A 203 7.35 21.07 7.34
CA LEU A 203 7.50 19.77 6.70
C LEU A 203 6.59 19.65 5.47
N VAL A 204 5.33 20.08 5.57
CA VAL A 204 4.38 20.09 4.43
C VAL A 204 4.98 20.86 3.24
N VAL A 205 5.45 22.09 3.47
CA VAL A 205 6.08 22.92 2.42
C VAL A 205 7.29 22.22 1.81
N ARG A 206 8.11 21.58 2.62
CA ARG A 206 9.30 20.86 2.17
C ARG A 206 8.94 19.63 1.32
N LEU A 207 8.00 18.80 1.78
CA LEU A 207 7.56 17.60 1.05
C LEU A 207 6.94 17.98 -0.31
N ALA A 208 6.14 19.06 -0.35
CA ALA A 208 5.57 19.59 -1.58
C ALA A 208 6.67 20.05 -2.56
N ALA A 209 7.66 20.83 -2.08
CA ALA A 209 8.76 21.31 -2.91
C ALA A 209 9.63 20.18 -3.49
N GLU A 210 9.79 19.09 -2.74
CA GLU A 210 10.55 17.90 -3.13
C GLU A 210 9.74 16.89 -3.96
N GLY A 211 8.46 17.17 -4.19
CA GLY A 211 7.56 16.31 -4.97
C GLY A 211 7.30 14.95 -4.35
N VAL A 212 7.38 14.85 -3.01
CA VAL A 212 7.05 13.62 -2.29
C VAL A 212 5.56 13.33 -2.41
N VAL A 213 5.21 12.08 -2.62
CA VAL A 213 3.82 11.61 -2.73
C VAL A 213 3.39 10.95 -1.42
N LEU A 214 2.18 11.28 -0.96
CA LEU A 214 1.55 10.58 0.17
C LEU A 214 0.47 9.63 -0.36
N ASP A 215 0.61 8.34 -0.03
CA ASP A 215 -0.37 7.29 -0.38
C ASP A 215 -1.42 7.23 0.74
N VAL A 216 -2.49 8.03 0.62
CA VAL A 216 -3.46 8.26 1.69
C VAL A 216 -4.55 7.21 1.68
N CYS A 217 -4.92 6.72 2.88
CA CYS A 217 -5.95 5.70 3.11
C CYS A 217 -6.99 6.25 4.11
N PRO A 218 -7.96 7.07 3.67
CA PRO A 218 -8.83 7.80 4.58
C PRO A 218 -9.62 6.93 5.55
N THR A 219 -10.26 5.88 5.06
CA THR A 219 -11.08 5.00 5.91
C THR A 219 -10.24 4.24 6.92
N SER A 220 -9.09 3.70 6.51
CA SER A 220 -8.12 3.06 7.42
C SER A 220 -7.66 4.03 8.51
N ASN A 221 -7.32 5.27 8.14
CA ASN A 221 -6.90 6.29 9.11
C ASN A 221 -7.98 6.60 10.15
N ALA A 222 -9.25 6.59 9.76
CA ALA A 222 -10.36 6.76 10.69
C ALA A 222 -10.58 5.50 11.54
N ALA A 223 -10.54 4.32 10.94
CA ALA A 223 -10.76 3.05 11.63
C ALA A 223 -9.68 2.74 12.68
N LEU A 224 -8.43 3.10 12.41
CA LEU A 224 -7.30 2.94 13.35
C LEU A 224 -7.14 4.11 14.33
N GLY A 225 -8.04 5.11 14.29
CA GLY A 225 -8.02 6.25 15.21
C GLY A 225 -6.86 7.23 14.96
N VAL A 226 -6.23 7.18 13.80
CA VAL A 226 -5.22 8.17 13.37
C VAL A 226 -5.87 9.54 13.25
N VAL A 227 -7.10 9.58 12.76
CA VAL A 227 -7.99 10.74 12.77
C VAL A 227 -9.28 10.42 13.52
N LYS A 228 -9.90 11.43 14.12
CA LYS A 228 -11.14 11.23 14.92
C LYS A 228 -12.33 10.78 14.08
N SER A 229 -12.39 11.19 12.84
CA SER A 229 -13.43 10.84 11.87
C SER A 229 -13.01 11.29 10.48
N LEU A 230 -13.65 10.77 9.44
CA LEU A 230 -13.44 11.20 8.04
C LEU A 230 -13.68 12.71 7.86
N SER A 231 -14.66 13.29 8.54
CA SER A 231 -14.99 14.73 8.39
C SER A 231 -13.89 15.70 8.82
N VAL A 232 -12.89 15.22 9.58
CA VAL A 232 -11.73 16.01 10.01
C VAL A 232 -10.42 15.47 9.44
N HIS A 233 -10.50 14.61 8.42
CA HIS A 233 -9.32 14.04 7.78
C HIS A 233 -8.50 15.12 7.06
N PRO A 234 -7.15 15.12 7.21
CA PRO A 234 -6.31 16.22 6.71
C PRO A 234 -6.05 16.22 5.22
N LEU A 235 -6.55 15.25 4.44
CA LEU A 235 -6.32 15.19 2.99
C LEU A 235 -6.59 16.51 2.25
N PRO A 236 -7.72 17.23 2.47
CA PRO A 236 -7.95 18.52 1.79
C PRO A 236 -6.88 19.56 2.12
N LEU A 237 -6.39 19.59 3.37
CA LEU A 237 -5.34 20.52 3.79
C LEU A 237 -3.98 20.17 3.22
N LEU A 238 -3.66 18.87 3.11
CA LEU A 238 -2.42 18.40 2.48
C LEU A 238 -2.39 18.78 0.99
N LEU A 239 -3.50 18.57 0.27
CA LEU A 239 -3.64 19.00 -1.12
C LEU A 239 -3.54 20.52 -1.27
N GLN A 240 -4.17 21.29 -0.38
CA GLN A 240 -4.06 22.75 -0.34
C GLN A 240 -2.61 23.20 -0.07
N GLY A 241 -1.87 22.45 0.75
CA GLY A 241 -0.44 22.65 1.00
C GLY A 241 0.46 22.28 -0.19
N GLY A 242 -0.09 21.85 -1.31
CA GLY A 242 0.64 21.48 -2.52
C GLY A 242 1.27 20.08 -2.50
N ILE A 243 0.95 19.25 -1.51
CA ILE A 243 1.41 17.86 -1.48
C ILE A 243 0.65 17.04 -2.52
N ARG A 244 1.40 16.25 -3.28
CA ARG A 244 0.83 15.25 -4.18
C ARG A 244 0.33 14.07 -3.35
N CYS A 245 -0.96 13.75 -3.44
CA CYS A 245 -1.56 12.62 -2.74
C CYS A 245 -2.15 11.62 -3.73
N THR A 246 -2.17 10.36 -3.33
CA THR A 246 -2.96 9.29 -3.95
C THR A 246 -4.06 8.84 -2.99
N LEU A 247 -5.06 8.12 -3.47
CA LEU A 247 -6.05 7.43 -2.66
C LEU A 247 -5.81 5.92 -2.77
N ASN A 248 -5.94 5.23 -1.65
CA ASN A 248 -5.72 3.80 -1.55
C ASN A 248 -6.69 3.18 -0.53
N ALA A 249 -7.09 1.93 -0.77
CA ALA A 249 -8.01 1.21 0.09
C ALA A 249 -7.34 0.58 1.33
N ASP A 250 -6.01 0.56 1.40
CA ASP A 250 -5.23 -0.17 2.41
C ASP A 250 -5.59 -1.66 2.41
N ASP A 251 -6.24 -2.13 3.45
CA ASP A 251 -6.69 -3.51 3.61
C ASP A 251 -8.24 -3.59 3.58
N PRO A 252 -8.88 -3.78 2.41
CA PRO A 252 -10.35 -3.82 2.31
C PRO A 252 -11.01 -4.91 3.17
N LEU A 253 -10.30 -6.01 3.45
CA LEU A 253 -10.84 -7.07 4.30
C LEU A 253 -11.22 -6.56 5.71
N PRO A 254 -10.32 -5.89 6.46
CA PRO A 254 -10.65 -5.35 7.78
C PRO A 254 -11.43 -4.03 7.73
N PHE A 255 -11.18 -3.18 6.74
CA PHE A 255 -11.73 -1.81 6.72
C PHE A 255 -13.03 -1.69 5.91
N GLY A 256 -13.30 -2.62 5.00
CA GLY A 256 -14.51 -2.68 4.17
C GLY A 256 -14.38 -1.98 2.81
N PRO A 257 -14.17 -0.64 2.75
CA PRO A 257 -14.12 0.09 1.50
C PRO A 257 -13.01 -0.36 0.55
N GLY A 258 -13.35 -0.41 -0.74
CA GLY A 258 -12.40 -0.55 -1.83
C GLY A 258 -11.90 0.81 -2.35
N LEU A 259 -11.15 0.81 -3.44
CA LEU A 259 -10.57 2.02 -4.01
C LEU A 259 -11.67 3.01 -4.48
N LEU A 260 -12.71 2.51 -5.15
CA LEU A 260 -13.81 3.34 -5.64
C LEU A 260 -14.56 4.04 -4.48
N ASP A 261 -14.76 3.34 -3.36
CA ASP A 261 -15.38 3.90 -2.17
C ASP A 261 -14.54 5.03 -1.56
N GLU A 262 -13.20 4.94 -1.60
CA GLU A 262 -12.32 6.01 -1.13
C GLU A 262 -12.41 7.26 -2.03
N TYR A 263 -12.54 7.10 -3.36
CA TYR A 263 -12.81 8.22 -4.27
C TYR A 263 -14.20 8.82 -4.03
N GLU A 264 -15.22 8.00 -3.74
CA GLU A 264 -16.56 8.50 -3.41
C GLU A 264 -16.56 9.23 -2.05
N THR A 265 -15.82 8.74 -1.07
CA THR A 265 -15.59 9.43 0.20
C THR A 265 -14.89 10.78 -0.02
N ALA A 266 -13.90 10.82 -0.90
CA ALA A 266 -13.19 12.06 -1.23
C ALA A 266 -14.13 13.09 -1.91
N ARG A 267 -15.03 12.63 -2.76
CA ARG A 267 -16.05 13.46 -3.40
C ARG A 267 -17.09 13.98 -2.41
N THR A 268 -17.68 13.07 -1.63
CA THR A 268 -18.87 13.38 -0.82
C THR A 268 -18.54 13.95 0.55
N THR A 269 -17.53 13.41 1.22
CA THR A 269 -17.15 13.81 2.59
C THR A 269 -16.14 14.95 2.59
N PHE A 270 -15.16 14.92 1.67
CA PHE A 270 -14.15 15.98 1.58
C PHE A 270 -14.51 17.07 0.57
N ALA A 271 -15.62 16.92 -0.17
CA ALA A 271 -16.09 17.84 -1.19
C ALA A 271 -15.03 18.15 -2.28
N LEU A 272 -14.19 17.15 -2.60
CA LEU A 272 -13.20 17.32 -3.67
C LEU A 272 -13.91 17.38 -5.02
N THR A 273 -13.46 18.33 -5.84
CA THR A 273 -13.96 18.52 -7.21
C THR A 273 -13.38 17.50 -8.18
N ASP A 274 -14.01 17.31 -9.34
CA ASP A 274 -13.51 16.42 -10.39
C ASP A 274 -12.06 16.73 -10.82
N PRO A 275 -11.65 18.00 -11.01
CA PRO A 275 -10.24 18.29 -11.25
C PRO A 275 -9.29 17.85 -10.13
N GLN A 276 -9.71 17.92 -8.86
CA GLN A 276 -8.89 17.44 -7.74
C GLN A 276 -8.82 15.91 -7.70
N LEU A 277 -9.93 15.22 -7.95
CA LEU A 277 -9.96 13.76 -8.05
C LEU A 277 -9.11 13.26 -9.22
N ALA A 278 -9.19 13.92 -10.37
CA ALA A 278 -8.33 13.64 -11.52
C ALA A 278 -6.85 13.85 -11.22
N ALA A 279 -6.49 14.91 -10.49
CA ALA A 279 -5.12 15.17 -10.08
C ALA A 279 -4.59 14.08 -9.12
N ILE A 280 -5.45 13.55 -8.23
CA ILE A 280 -5.12 12.40 -7.37
C ILE A 280 -4.91 11.15 -8.22
N ALA A 281 -5.80 10.84 -9.15
CA ALA A 281 -5.67 9.69 -10.04
C ALA A 281 -4.42 9.78 -10.92
N LEU A 282 -4.11 10.97 -11.46
CA LEU A 282 -2.89 11.23 -12.20
C LEU A 282 -1.64 11.00 -11.34
N THR A 283 -1.65 11.51 -10.12
CA THR A 283 -0.56 11.29 -9.15
C THR A 283 -0.36 9.80 -8.88
N SER A 284 -1.46 9.03 -8.75
CA SER A 284 -1.40 7.58 -8.48
C SER A 284 -0.65 6.84 -9.60
N VAL A 285 -0.99 7.10 -10.87
CA VAL A 285 -0.33 6.41 -11.99
C VAL A 285 1.09 6.89 -12.24
N GLU A 286 1.36 8.19 -12.11
CA GLU A 286 2.69 8.78 -12.32
C GLU A 286 3.71 8.37 -11.25
N SER A 287 3.27 8.16 -10.01
CA SER A 287 4.15 7.74 -8.90
C SER A 287 4.26 6.24 -8.74
N SER A 288 3.50 5.46 -9.50
CA SER A 288 3.53 4.00 -9.48
C SER A 288 4.76 3.42 -10.21
N GLY A 289 4.97 2.13 -10.03
CA GLY A 289 5.92 1.35 -10.83
C GLY A 289 5.33 0.81 -12.14
N ALA A 290 4.20 1.36 -12.59
CA ALA A 290 3.56 0.95 -13.83
C ALA A 290 4.46 1.20 -15.06
N PRO A 291 4.38 0.35 -16.10
CA PRO A 291 5.05 0.60 -17.36
C PRO A 291 4.63 1.95 -17.96
N ARG A 292 5.57 2.62 -18.62
CA ARG A 292 5.34 3.94 -19.22
C ARG A 292 4.09 3.99 -20.12
N ALA A 293 3.87 2.95 -20.91
CA ALA A 293 2.67 2.87 -21.77
C ALA A 293 1.36 2.88 -20.94
N THR A 294 1.31 2.20 -19.80
CA THR A 294 0.17 2.23 -18.90
C THR A 294 -0.06 3.62 -18.33
N VAL A 295 1.02 4.32 -17.95
CA VAL A 295 0.94 5.71 -17.45
C VAL A 295 0.41 6.63 -18.54
N GLU A 296 0.96 6.59 -19.75
CA GLU A 296 0.54 7.44 -20.88
C GLU A 296 -0.93 7.22 -21.28
N ASP A 297 -1.40 5.97 -21.33
CA ASP A 297 -2.80 5.62 -21.56
C ASP A 297 -3.70 6.18 -20.45
N SER A 298 -3.31 6.01 -19.21
CA SER A 298 -4.07 6.49 -18.04
C SER A 298 -4.19 8.01 -18.03
N VAL A 299 -3.10 8.73 -18.33
CA VAL A 299 -3.11 10.20 -18.46
C VAL A 299 -4.14 10.64 -19.49
N THR A 300 -4.17 9.99 -20.68
CA THR A 300 -5.13 10.26 -21.73
C THR A 300 -6.57 10.02 -21.24
N ARG A 301 -6.85 8.88 -20.64
CA ARG A 301 -8.18 8.53 -20.14
C ARG A 301 -8.67 9.47 -19.03
N ILE A 302 -7.79 9.90 -18.13
CA ILE A 302 -8.14 10.89 -17.09
C ILE A 302 -8.48 12.24 -17.71
N ALA A 303 -7.72 12.69 -18.73
CA ALA A 303 -8.00 13.92 -19.44
C ALA A 303 -9.32 13.85 -20.21
N ASP A 304 -9.61 12.74 -20.88
CA ASP A 304 -10.87 12.51 -21.60
C ASP A 304 -12.06 12.51 -20.63
N TRP A 305 -11.92 11.87 -19.47
CA TRP A 305 -12.96 11.89 -18.45
C TRP A 305 -13.26 13.31 -17.95
N LEU A 306 -12.24 14.12 -17.66
CA LEU A 306 -12.41 15.52 -17.25
C LEU A 306 -13.09 16.40 -18.31
N ASN A 307 -12.91 16.08 -19.58
CA ASN A 307 -13.48 16.85 -20.69
C ASN A 307 -14.82 16.29 -21.18
N SER A 308 -15.27 15.15 -20.63
CA SER A 308 -16.57 14.57 -21.00
C SER A 308 -17.69 15.44 -20.41
N PRO A 309 -18.69 15.83 -21.20
CA PRO A 309 -19.89 16.51 -20.66
C PRO A 309 -20.65 15.49 -19.77
N ASP A 310 -21.17 15.97 -18.64
CA ASP A 310 -22.10 15.23 -17.76
C ASP A 310 -23.36 14.78 -18.52
#